data_a271add19078cbbb3a703650adf57abf
#
_entry.id   a271add19078cbbb3a703650adf57abf
#
_cell.length_a   1.000
_cell.length_b   1.000
_cell.length_c   1.000
_cell.angle_alpha   90.00
_cell.angle_beta   90.00
_cell.angle_gamma   90.00
#
_symmetry.space_group_name_H-M   'P 1'
#
loop_
_entity.id
_entity.type
_entity.pdbx_description
1 polymer ?
#
loop_
_entity_poly.entity_id
_entity_poly.type
_entity_poly.pdbx_seq_one_letter_code
_entity_poly.pdbx_strand_id
1 'polypeptide(L)'
;MKRYCKKFVFTEEYIRRCLSDCLKRRWRRKDVAYFLAEYAIRHKMTNKNQYEAAKAIRGYVYSNIKARKNVKKALFPVIAKDLLEEINNNCILLRKIHYQNRIDKASGKERRIGIASIKQQVYDYIVINAIKPMLDAKIGPYQCASIKGRGQIFGKKAIERWIRKDEAATKYYCKEDIYHYYPSIPRDRLKKLLARDIKNEAILKVIYRLLGTYEEGLCIGSYLCQYLANYYLSYAWHYIDNHCYTLRRRKRINMISKKLFYMDDIILFSWNLKNLKKARKMLHNFLLGKLGIRFKSENNYHRGSETIDMMGYKITRTYTTIRKRNWKRIRRLLVRYKNKARTMCRNVASKIISRNGMVKNSDSVMISRKYNIKRTLNRAKEVIRCEAKVILPVS
;
A
#
# COMPACT_ATOMS: atom_id res chain seq x y z
N MET A 1 -2.85 11.48 -27.03
CA MET A 1 -2.77 11.03 -25.64
C MET A 1 -3.20 9.57 -25.56
N LYS A 2 -2.39 8.68 -24.95
CA LYS A 2 -2.70 7.25 -24.91
C LYS A 2 -3.85 6.97 -23.94
N ARG A 3 -4.93 6.34 -24.39
CA ARG A 3 -6.07 5.89 -23.59
C ARG A 3 -6.01 4.39 -23.38
N TYR A 4 -6.34 3.95 -22.18
CA TYR A 4 -6.16 2.56 -21.71
C TYR A 4 -7.51 1.82 -21.63
N CYS A 5 -7.44 0.51 -21.54
CA CYS A 5 -8.56 -0.40 -21.28
C CYS A 5 -9.69 -0.39 -22.33
N LYS A 6 -9.44 0.03 -23.59
CA LYS A 6 -10.47 0.12 -24.65
C LYS A 6 -11.20 -1.21 -24.89
N LYS A 7 -10.44 -2.31 -25.01
CA LYS A 7 -10.95 -3.65 -25.35
C LYS A 7 -11.21 -4.53 -24.11
N PHE A 8 -11.18 -3.96 -22.91
CA PHE A 8 -11.40 -4.76 -21.70
C PHE A 8 -12.88 -5.09 -21.53
N VAL A 9 -13.17 -6.34 -21.20
CA VAL A 9 -14.52 -6.84 -20.91
C VAL A 9 -14.48 -7.58 -19.58
N PHE A 10 -15.46 -7.33 -18.72
CA PHE A 10 -15.66 -8.11 -17.51
C PHE A 10 -16.25 -9.49 -17.90
N THR A 11 -15.67 -10.56 -17.35
CA THR A 11 -16.16 -11.93 -17.50
C THR A 11 -16.25 -12.60 -16.14
N GLU A 12 -17.07 -13.63 -16.03
CA GLU A 12 -17.15 -14.41 -14.78
C GLU A 12 -15.81 -14.99 -14.38
N GLU A 13 -15.03 -15.50 -15.33
CA GLU A 13 -13.71 -16.06 -15.06
C GLU A 13 -12.76 -14.99 -14.51
N TYR A 14 -12.81 -13.79 -15.07
CA TYR A 14 -12.03 -12.65 -14.57
C TYR A 14 -12.42 -12.31 -13.14
N ILE A 15 -13.72 -12.23 -12.82
CA ILE A 15 -14.22 -11.93 -11.48
C ILE A 15 -13.85 -13.05 -10.50
N ARG A 16 -13.93 -14.33 -10.90
CA ARG A 16 -13.46 -15.46 -10.08
C ARG A 16 -11.98 -15.36 -9.69
N ARG A 17 -11.13 -14.91 -10.61
CA ARG A 17 -9.71 -14.63 -10.29
C ARG A 17 -9.58 -13.49 -9.29
N CYS A 18 -10.31 -12.40 -9.47
CA CYS A 18 -10.30 -11.26 -8.52
C CYS A 18 -10.81 -11.67 -7.13
N LEU A 19 -11.85 -12.48 -7.04
CA LEU A 19 -12.32 -13.09 -5.79
C LEU A 19 -11.21 -13.91 -5.11
N SER A 20 -10.54 -14.77 -5.88
CA SER A 20 -9.43 -15.58 -5.37
C SER A 20 -8.29 -14.72 -4.82
N ASP A 21 -7.92 -13.66 -5.53
CA ASP A 21 -6.88 -12.72 -5.11
C ASP A 21 -7.29 -11.93 -3.87
N CYS A 22 -8.52 -11.43 -3.83
CA CYS A 22 -9.06 -10.70 -2.69
C CYS A 22 -9.08 -11.57 -1.43
N LEU A 23 -9.53 -12.83 -1.52
CA LEU A 23 -9.67 -13.72 -0.38
C LEU A 23 -8.37 -14.45 -0.01
N LYS A 24 -7.30 -14.32 -0.78
CA LYS A 24 -6.00 -14.90 -0.48
C LYS A 24 -5.53 -14.48 0.91
N ARG A 25 -5.21 -15.47 1.78
CA ARG A 25 -4.80 -15.27 3.19
C ARG A 25 -5.87 -14.66 4.12
N ARG A 26 -7.14 -14.51 3.69
CA ARG A 26 -8.23 -13.92 4.48
C ARG A 26 -9.31 -14.91 4.90
N TRP A 27 -9.18 -16.18 4.54
CA TRP A 27 -10.17 -17.24 4.77
C TRP A 27 -10.60 -17.44 6.23
N ARG A 28 -9.73 -17.05 7.19
CA ARG A 28 -10.01 -17.17 8.63
C ARG A 28 -10.79 -15.99 9.21
N ARG A 29 -11.04 -14.95 8.43
CA ARG A 29 -11.76 -13.75 8.89
C ARG A 29 -13.26 -14.03 9.00
N LYS A 30 -13.88 -13.49 10.06
CA LYS A 30 -15.34 -13.62 10.26
C LYS A 30 -16.13 -12.98 9.12
N ASP A 31 -15.76 -11.76 8.72
CA ASP A 31 -16.43 -11.01 7.65
C ASP A 31 -16.38 -11.72 6.29
N VAL A 32 -15.32 -12.49 6.00
CA VAL A 32 -15.25 -13.34 4.80
C VAL A 32 -16.28 -14.48 4.89
N ALA A 33 -16.40 -15.12 6.06
CA ALA A 33 -17.38 -16.18 6.25
C ALA A 33 -18.81 -15.67 6.10
N TYR A 34 -19.12 -14.49 6.66
CA TYR A 34 -20.44 -13.85 6.50
C TYR A 34 -20.74 -13.49 5.03
N PHE A 35 -19.76 -12.96 4.30
CA PHE A 35 -19.88 -12.68 2.88
C PHE A 35 -20.18 -13.94 2.07
N LEU A 36 -19.49 -15.04 2.31
CA LEU A 36 -19.74 -16.32 1.63
C LEU A 36 -21.09 -16.92 2.00
N ALA A 37 -21.49 -16.82 3.27
CA ALA A 37 -22.79 -17.29 3.76
C ALA A 37 -23.96 -16.52 3.12
N GLU A 38 -23.83 -15.22 2.93
CA GLU A 38 -24.84 -14.38 2.24
C GLU A 38 -25.16 -14.93 0.85
N TYR A 39 -24.14 -15.27 0.06
CA TYR A 39 -24.36 -15.85 -1.28
C TYR A 39 -24.86 -17.29 -1.22
N ALA A 40 -24.40 -18.10 -0.26
CA ALA A 40 -24.91 -19.47 -0.10
C ALA A 40 -26.42 -19.50 0.23
N ILE A 41 -26.90 -18.56 1.04
CA ILE A 41 -28.33 -18.40 1.35
C ILE A 41 -29.09 -17.86 0.14
N ARG A 42 -28.60 -16.79 -0.50
CA ARG A 42 -29.22 -16.17 -1.68
C ARG A 42 -29.49 -17.20 -2.79
N HIS A 43 -28.54 -18.11 -3.01
CA HIS A 43 -28.63 -19.16 -4.02
C HIS A 43 -29.18 -20.49 -3.48
N LYS A 44 -29.84 -20.47 -2.33
CA LYS A 44 -30.53 -21.66 -1.73
C LYS A 44 -29.61 -22.88 -1.56
N MET A 45 -28.29 -22.64 -1.35
CA MET A 45 -27.30 -23.71 -1.11
C MET A 45 -27.31 -24.20 0.35
N THR A 46 -28.04 -23.53 1.23
CA THR A 46 -28.20 -23.86 2.64
C THR A 46 -29.50 -23.28 3.17
N ASN A 47 -30.16 -24.05 4.08
CA ASN A 47 -31.34 -23.59 4.80
C ASN A 47 -30.99 -22.93 6.15
N LYS A 48 -29.70 -22.82 6.48
CA LYS A 48 -29.22 -22.21 7.74
C LYS A 48 -29.39 -20.70 7.71
N ASN A 49 -29.62 -20.10 8.87
CA ASN A 49 -29.52 -18.64 8.99
C ASN A 49 -28.08 -18.16 8.74
N GLN A 50 -27.92 -16.84 8.55
CA GLN A 50 -26.63 -16.26 8.15
C GLN A 50 -25.50 -16.53 9.18
N TYR A 51 -25.81 -16.50 10.47
CA TYR A 51 -24.84 -16.77 11.53
C TYR A 51 -24.36 -18.23 11.50
N GLU A 52 -25.27 -19.16 11.42
CA GLU A 52 -24.98 -20.62 11.38
C GLU A 52 -24.24 -21.00 10.10
N ALA A 53 -24.66 -20.48 8.95
CA ALA A 53 -23.96 -20.69 7.67
C ALA A 53 -22.53 -20.14 7.73
N ALA A 54 -22.34 -18.92 8.25
CA ALA A 54 -21.01 -18.34 8.41
C ALA A 54 -20.15 -19.13 9.40
N LYS A 55 -20.71 -19.63 10.50
CA LYS A 55 -20.02 -20.47 11.48
C LYS A 55 -19.59 -21.80 10.85
N ALA A 56 -20.47 -22.44 10.08
CA ALA A 56 -20.20 -23.70 9.38
C ALA A 56 -19.09 -23.52 8.33
N ILE A 57 -19.21 -22.52 7.43
CA ILE A 57 -18.19 -22.21 6.41
C ILE A 57 -16.83 -21.93 7.09
N ARG A 58 -16.81 -21.13 8.15
CA ARG A 58 -15.59 -20.78 8.86
C ARG A 58 -14.92 -22.00 9.49
N GLY A 59 -15.69 -22.88 10.14
CA GLY A 59 -15.19 -24.14 10.71
C GLY A 59 -14.61 -25.04 9.62
N TYR A 60 -15.34 -25.23 8.54
CA TYR A 60 -14.92 -26.05 7.40
C TYR A 60 -13.62 -25.57 6.74
N VAL A 61 -13.48 -24.27 6.44
CA VAL A 61 -12.26 -23.73 5.80
C VAL A 61 -11.09 -23.53 6.75
N TYR A 62 -11.32 -23.55 8.07
CA TYR A 62 -10.27 -23.38 9.07
C TYR A 62 -9.42 -24.64 9.20
N SER A 63 -10.06 -25.80 9.17
CA SER A 63 -9.42 -27.10 9.39
C SER A 63 -8.70 -27.67 8.18
N ASN A 64 -9.11 -27.31 6.94
CA ASN A 64 -8.60 -28.01 5.76
C ASN A 64 -8.39 -27.08 4.55
N ILE A 65 -7.22 -27.24 3.87
CA ILE A 65 -6.93 -26.54 2.61
C ILE A 65 -7.82 -27.06 1.47
N LYS A 66 -8.15 -28.37 1.44
CA LYS A 66 -9.07 -28.97 0.44
C LYS A 66 -10.46 -28.34 0.55
N ALA A 67 -10.94 -28.06 1.78
CA ALA A 67 -12.21 -27.38 2.01
C ALA A 67 -12.31 -26.01 1.32
N ARG A 68 -11.23 -25.26 1.28
CA ARG A 68 -11.19 -23.97 0.55
C ARG A 68 -11.37 -24.14 -0.96
N LYS A 69 -10.83 -25.23 -1.54
CA LYS A 69 -11.02 -25.54 -2.96
C LYS A 69 -12.49 -25.87 -3.23
N ASN A 70 -13.14 -26.64 -2.35
CA ASN A 70 -14.55 -26.98 -2.49
C ASN A 70 -15.46 -25.76 -2.38
N VAL A 71 -15.23 -24.89 -1.37
CA VAL A 71 -15.99 -23.63 -1.22
C VAL A 71 -15.78 -22.72 -2.45
N LYS A 72 -14.57 -22.64 -3.01
CA LYS A 72 -14.33 -21.91 -4.26
C LYS A 72 -15.11 -22.50 -5.43
N LYS A 73 -15.08 -23.84 -5.58
CA LYS A 73 -15.78 -24.53 -6.67
C LYS A 73 -17.31 -24.31 -6.61
N ALA A 74 -17.88 -24.31 -5.41
CA ALA A 74 -19.30 -24.12 -5.21
C ALA A 74 -19.76 -22.65 -5.31
N LEU A 75 -19.11 -21.73 -4.58
CA LEU A 75 -19.61 -20.37 -4.40
C LEU A 75 -19.05 -19.34 -5.39
N PHE A 76 -17.80 -19.50 -5.89
CA PHE A 76 -17.23 -18.47 -6.76
C PHE A 76 -17.94 -18.29 -8.10
N PRO A 77 -18.46 -19.36 -8.77
CA PRO A 77 -19.26 -19.18 -9.98
C PRO A 77 -20.48 -18.31 -9.76
N VAL A 78 -21.28 -18.61 -8.74
CA VAL A 78 -22.52 -17.86 -8.46
C VAL A 78 -22.23 -16.42 -8.01
N ILE A 79 -21.21 -16.22 -7.15
CA ILE A 79 -20.80 -14.87 -6.75
C ILE A 79 -20.31 -14.07 -7.97
N ALA A 80 -19.54 -14.70 -8.86
CA ALA A 80 -19.00 -14.01 -10.03
C ALA A 80 -20.11 -13.62 -11.02
N LYS A 81 -21.10 -14.49 -11.20
CA LYS A 81 -22.29 -14.21 -12.01
C LYS A 81 -23.06 -13.02 -11.47
N ASP A 82 -23.42 -13.03 -10.18
CA ASP A 82 -24.15 -11.93 -9.54
C ASP A 82 -23.38 -10.60 -9.66
N LEU A 83 -22.06 -10.60 -9.39
CA LEU A 83 -21.25 -9.38 -9.50
C LEU A 83 -21.12 -8.89 -10.94
N LEU A 84 -21.07 -9.78 -11.91
CA LEU A 84 -21.05 -9.43 -13.35
C LEU A 84 -22.38 -8.80 -13.75
N GLU A 85 -23.49 -9.36 -13.33
CA GLU A 85 -24.84 -8.81 -13.56
C GLU A 85 -24.99 -7.42 -12.94
N GLU A 86 -24.51 -7.23 -11.69
CA GLU A 86 -24.48 -5.91 -11.04
C GLU A 86 -23.68 -4.88 -11.86
N ILE A 87 -22.53 -5.28 -12.45
CA ILE A 87 -21.70 -4.40 -13.29
C ILE A 87 -22.44 -4.07 -14.58
N ASN A 88 -22.97 -5.08 -15.29
CA ASN A 88 -23.64 -4.91 -16.57
C ASN A 88 -24.90 -4.03 -16.46
N ASN A 89 -25.68 -4.26 -15.42
CA ASN A 89 -26.91 -3.50 -15.15
C ASN A 89 -26.66 -2.18 -14.43
N ASN A 90 -25.39 -1.84 -14.11
CA ASN A 90 -25.01 -0.66 -13.34
C ASN A 90 -25.76 -0.52 -12.00
N CYS A 91 -26.12 -1.64 -11.37
CA CYS A 91 -26.90 -1.70 -10.12
C CYS A 91 -26.05 -2.13 -8.92
N ILE A 92 -24.80 -1.70 -8.87
CA ILE A 92 -23.87 -2.02 -7.78
C ILE A 92 -24.32 -1.34 -6.49
N LEU A 93 -24.80 -2.14 -5.53
CA LEU A 93 -25.19 -1.68 -4.21
C LEU A 93 -24.04 -1.87 -3.22
N LEU A 94 -23.50 -0.76 -2.73
CA LEU A 94 -22.42 -0.72 -1.76
C LEU A 94 -22.84 0.12 -0.55
N ARG A 95 -22.45 -0.34 0.63
CA ARG A 95 -22.63 0.42 1.87
C ARG A 95 -21.59 1.55 1.96
N LYS A 96 -21.91 2.64 2.64
CA LYS A 96 -20.92 3.65 3.01
C LYS A 96 -19.81 3.01 3.83
N ILE A 97 -18.60 3.52 3.71
CA ILE A 97 -17.45 3.04 4.47
C ILE A 97 -17.66 3.37 5.96
N HIS A 98 -17.45 2.37 6.80
CA HIS A 98 -17.35 2.58 8.24
C HIS A 98 -15.94 3.04 8.61
N TYR A 99 -15.83 4.12 9.39
CA TYR A 99 -14.53 4.65 9.80
C TYR A 99 -14.24 4.34 11.27
N GLN A 100 -12.99 3.98 11.55
CA GLN A 100 -12.47 3.79 12.90
C GLN A 100 -11.20 4.63 13.10
N ASN A 101 -11.16 5.36 14.21
CA ASN A 101 -9.95 6.06 14.62
C ASN A 101 -8.97 5.06 15.24
N ARG A 102 -7.76 5.01 14.74
CA ARG A 102 -6.69 4.15 15.25
C ARG A 102 -5.42 4.95 15.46
N ILE A 103 -4.83 4.81 16.64
CA ILE A 103 -3.52 5.38 16.91
C ILE A 103 -2.45 4.55 16.20
N ASP A 104 -1.78 5.15 15.23
CA ASP A 104 -0.60 4.55 14.62
C ASP A 104 0.49 4.39 15.69
N LYS A 105 0.71 3.15 16.10
CA LYS A 105 1.73 2.84 17.11
C LYS A 105 3.14 3.28 16.70
N ALA A 106 3.39 3.49 15.41
CA ALA A 106 4.69 3.93 14.92
C ALA A 106 4.88 5.45 15.01
N SER A 107 3.89 6.26 14.68
CA SER A 107 3.96 7.72 14.73
C SER A 107 3.31 8.33 15.98
N GLY A 108 2.45 7.59 16.68
CA GLY A 108 1.61 8.10 17.78
C GLY A 108 0.46 8.98 17.27
N LYS A 109 0.32 9.14 15.95
CA LYS A 109 -0.73 9.93 15.35
C LYS A 109 -2.02 9.13 15.24
N GLU A 110 -3.12 9.77 15.51
CA GLU A 110 -4.43 9.22 15.21
C GLU A 110 -4.65 9.21 13.69
N ARG A 111 -5.20 8.10 13.20
CA ARG A 111 -5.54 7.92 11.79
C ARG A 111 -6.97 7.41 11.69
N ARG A 112 -7.79 8.09 10.91
CA ARG A 112 -9.12 7.64 10.56
C ARG A 112 -9.02 6.60 9.44
N ILE A 113 -9.29 5.34 9.76
CA ILE A 113 -9.13 4.20 8.83
C ILE A 113 -10.52 3.72 8.42
N GLY A 114 -10.76 3.67 7.13
CA GLY A 114 -12.01 3.13 6.60
C GLY A 114 -11.97 1.60 6.51
N ILE A 115 -13.07 0.99 6.88
CA ILE A 115 -13.28 -0.45 6.85
C ILE A 115 -14.31 -0.76 5.76
N ALA A 116 -13.82 -1.22 4.62
CA ALA A 116 -14.66 -1.66 3.51
C ALA A 116 -15.24 -3.07 3.78
N SER A 117 -16.50 -3.31 3.38
CA SER A 117 -17.07 -4.65 3.34
C SER A 117 -16.28 -5.57 2.42
N ILE A 118 -16.40 -6.90 2.57
CA ILE A 118 -15.73 -7.84 1.66
C ILE A 118 -16.19 -7.65 0.21
N LYS A 119 -17.47 -7.38 -0.03
CA LYS A 119 -18.01 -7.06 -1.36
C LYS A 119 -17.28 -5.85 -1.97
N GLN A 120 -17.13 -4.75 -1.23
CA GLN A 120 -16.38 -3.58 -1.69
C GLN A 120 -14.91 -3.92 -1.97
N GLN A 121 -14.27 -4.71 -1.09
CA GLN A 121 -12.89 -5.13 -1.32
C GLN A 121 -12.76 -5.99 -2.60
N VAL A 122 -13.75 -6.83 -2.92
CA VAL A 122 -13.76 -7.59 -4.18
C VAL A 122 -13.84 -6.64 -5.38
N TYR A 123 -14.71 -5.64 -5.34
CA TYR A 123 -14.78 -4.61 -6.39
C TYR A 123 -13.48 -3.81 -6.51
N ASP A 124 -12.80 -3.49 -5.40
CA ASP A 124 -11.47 -2.88 -5.44
C ASP A 124 -10.49 -3.74 -6.27
N TYR A 125 -10.48 -5.06 -6.06
CA TYR A 125 -9.63 -5.99 -6.83
C TYR A 125 -10.05 -6.08 -8.30
N ILE A 126 -11.36 -6.13 -8.59
CA ILE A 126 -11.90 -6.15 -9.95
C ILE A 126 -11.40 -4.93 -10.73
N VAL A 127 -11.54 -3.74 -10.14
CA VAL A 127 -11.13 -2.50 -10.80
C VAL A 127 -9.62 -2.40 -10.94
N ILE A 128 -8.86 -2.63 -9.87
CA ILE A 128 -7.39 -2.48 -9.89
C ILE A 128 -6.76 -3.43 -10.89
N ASN A 129 -7.22 -4.67 -10.97
CA ASN A 129 -6.72 -5.62 -11.95
C ASN A 129 -7.08 -5.21 -13.39
N ALA A 130 -8.27 -4.61 -13.61
CA ALA A 130 -8.68 -4.11 -14.92
C ALA A 130 -7.83 -2.91 -15.40
N ILE A 131 -7.56 -1.97 -14.51
CA ILE A 131 -6.78 -0.76 -14.85
C ILE A 131 -5.26 -0.93 -14.66
N LYS A 132 -4.80 -2.12 -14.31
CA LYS A 132 -3.40 -2.38 -14.06
C LYS A 132 -2.46 -1.94 -15.19
N PRO A 133 -2.76 -2.19 -16.49
CA PRO A 133 -1.90 -1.70 -17.58
C PRO A 133 -1.72 -0.18 -17.58
N MET A 134 -2.76 0.58 -17.22
CA MET A 134 -2.69 2.03 -17.07
C MET A 134 -1.82 2.42 -15.88
N LEU A 135 -2.02 1.76 -14.73
CA LEU A 135 -1.25 2.05 -13.53
C LEU A 135 0.24 1.77 -13.73
N ASP A 136 0.58 0.64 -14.36
CA ASP A 136 1.97 0.25 -14.64
C ASP A 136 2.66 1.25 -15.60
N ALA A 137 1.90 1.84 -16.54
CA ALA A 137 2.43 2.82 -17.47
C ALA A 137 2.54 4.24 -16.89
N LYS A 138 1.65 4.60 -15.98
CA LYS A 138 1.57 5.98 -15.43
C LYS A 138 2.39 6.17 -14.17
N ILE A 139 2.43 5.17 -13.29
CA ILE A 139 3.13 5.28 -12.02
C ILE A 139 4.64 5.23 -12.27
N GLY A 140 5.34 6.29 -11.85
CA GLY A 140 6.78 6.43 -12.03
C GLY A 140 7.59 5.31 -11.34
N PRO A 141 8.80 5.01 -11.83
CA PRO A 141 9.60 3.87 -11.37
C PRO A 141 9.99 3.94 -9.89
N TYR A 142 10.12 5.13 -9.33
CA TYR A 142 10.41 5.36 -7.92
C TYR A 142 9.24 5.97 -7.14
N GLN A 143 8.01 5.79 -7.63
CA GLN A 143 6.83 5.91 -6.80
C GLN A 143 6.67 4.60 -6.02
N CYS A 144 6.72 4.69 -4.70
CA CYS A 144 6.83 3.58 -3.77
C CYS A 144 5.64 3.54 -2.82
N ALA A 145 5.59 2.48 -2.04
CA ALA A 145 4.52 2.10 -1.13
C ALA A 145 3.24 1.62 -1.83
N SER A 146 2.67 0.55 -1.27
CA SER A 146 1.47 -0.11 -1.77
C SER A 146 1.55 -0.64 -3.22
N ILE A 147 2.72 -0.63 -3.82
CA ILE A 147 3.01 -1.20 -5.14
C ILE A 147 3.86 -2.45 -4.94
N LYS A 148 3.47 -3.54 -5.60
CA LYS A 148 4.22 -4.81 -5.51
C LYS A 148 5.67 -4.61 -5.94
N GLY A 149 6.61 -5.06 -5.09
CA GLY A 149 8.06 -4.91 -5.32
C GLY A 149 8.63 -3.53 -4.98
N ARG A 150 7.81 -2.49 -4.78
CA ARG A 150 8.25 -1.12 -4.50
C ARG A 150 7.88 -0.67 -3.09
N GLY A 151 8.21 -1.48 -2.10
CA GLY A 151 7.97 -1.18 -0.68
C GLY A 151 9.08 -0.33 -0.05
N GLN A 152 9.02 -0.20 1.27
CA GLN A 152 9.95 0.55 2.12
C GLN A 152 11.44 0.23 1.83
N ILE A 153 11.77 -1.05 1.67
CA ILE A 153 13.16 -1.48 1.42
C ILE A 153 13.65 -1.07 0.03
N PHE A 154 12.77 -1.13 -0.99
CA PHE A 154 13.09 -0.68 -2.33
C PHE A 154 13.45 0.82 -2.34
N GLY A 155 12.59 1.65 -1.75
CA GLY A 155 12.81 3.10 -1.69
C GLY A 155 14.08 3.44 -0.90
N LYS A 156 14.28 2.79 0.27
CA LYS A 156 15.49 2.95 1.08
C LYS A 156 16.76 2.64 0.27
N LYS A 157 16.81 1.48 -0.38
CA LYS A 157 17.96 1.07 -1.19
C LYS A 157 18.22 2.00 -2.39
N ALA A 158 17.15 2.57 -2.96
CA ALA A 158 17.30 3.55 -4.04
C ALA A 158 18.01 4.81 -3.54
N ILE A 159 17.57 5.37 -2.41
CA ILE A 159 18.20 6.56 -1.81
C ILE A 159 19.66 6.26 -1.44
N GLU A 160 19.95 5.14 -0.74
CA GLU A 160 21.31 4.73 -0.39
C GLU A 160 22.23 4.67 -1.60
N ARG A 161 21.77 4.01 -2.66
CA ARG A 161 22.53 3.89 -3.91
C ARG A 161 22.84 5.26 -4.52
N TRP A 162 21.87 6.16 -4.56
CA TRP A 162 22.06 7.48 -5.16
C TRP A 162 23.05 8.35 -4.39
N ILE A 163 22.87 8.48 -3.06
CA ILE A 163 23.71 9.36 -2.25
C ILE A 163 25.13 8.83 -2.08
N ARG A 164 25.34 7.50 -2.19
CA ARG A 164 26.66 6.87 -2.06
C ARG A 164 27.44 6.80 -3.38
N LYS A 165 26.71 6.66 -4.52
CA LYS A 165 27.35 6.50 -5.83
C LYS A 165 27.46 7.79 -6.64
N ASP A 166 26.62 8.78 -6.37
CA ASP A 166 26.52 10.00 -7.19
C ASP A 166 26.37 11.21 -6.27
N GLU A 167 27.50 11.62 -5.70
CA GLU A 167 27.55 12.76 -4.78
C GLU A 167 27.18 14.06 -5.46
N ALA A 168 27.66 14.26 -6.69
CA ALA A 168 27.41 15.47 -7.45
C ALA A 168 25.92 15.65 -7.73
N ALA A 169 25.24 14.59 -8.22
CA ALA A 169 23.82 14.63 -8.51
C ALA A 169 22.95 14.74 -7.24
N THR A 170 23.48 14.38 -6.06
CA THR A 170 22.77 14.40 -4.79
C THR A 170 23.33 15.43 -3.81
N LYS A 171 23.96 16.50 -4.32
CA LYS A 171 24.60 17.54 -3.51
C LYS A 171 23.63 18.26 -2.59
N TYR A 172 22.39 18.45 -3.04
CA TYR A 172 21.30 19.04 -2.28
C TYR A 172 20.05 18.19 -2.39
N TYR A 173 19.21 18.19 -1.34
CA TYR A 173 17.89 17.57 -1.42
C TYR A 173 16.83 18.43 -0.69
N CYS A 174 15.58 18.27 -1.07
CA CYS A 174 14.44 18.68 -0.27
C CYS A 174 13.54 17.47 -0.01
N LYS A 175 12.95 17.48 1.19
CA LYS A 175 11.97 16.49 1.60
C LYS A 175 10.66 17.19 1.91
N GLU A 176 9.60 16.77 1.24
CA GLU A 176 8.27 17.35 1.35
C GLU A 176 7.25 16.29 1.78
N ASP A 177 6.25 16.71 2.51
CA ASP A 177 5.10 15.91 2.95
C ASP A 177 3.82 16.59 2.44
N ILE A 178 2.89 15.85 1.86
CA ILE A 178 1.63 16.42 1.38
C ILE A 178 0.65 16.50 2.54
N TYR A 179 0.01 17.66 2.68
CA TYR A 179 -0.97 17.91 3.74
C TYR A 179 -2.19 17.02 3.59
N HIS A 180 -2.49 16.22 4.63
CA HIS A 180 -3.66 15.31 4.69
C HIS A 180 -3.93 14.55 3.39
N TYR A 181 -2.90 13.95 2.77
CA TYR A 181 -2.87 13.51 1.39
C TYR A 181 -4.14 12.78 0.92
N TYR A 182 -4.54 11.69 1.58
CA TYR A 182 -5.70 10.89 1.16
C TYR A 182 -7.02 11.70 1.19
N PRO A 183 -7.40 12.34 2.30
CA PRO A 183 -8.61 13.14 2.36
C PRO A 183 -8.58 14.38 1.45
N SER A 184 -7.39 14.97 1.22
CA SER A 184 -7.27 16.19 0.42
C SER A 184 -7.37 15.97 -1.09
N ILE A 185 -7.35 14.73 -1.59
CA ILE A 185 -7.50 14.47 -3.04
C ILE A 185 -8.91 14.83 -3.51
N PRO A 186 -9.09 15.86 -4.38
CA PRO A 186 -10.40 16.25 -4.87
C PRO A 186 -10.94 15.17 -5.82
N ARG A 187 -12.02 14.49 -5.42
CA ARG A 187 -12.60 13.38 -6.19
C ARG A 187 -13.00 13.76 -7.61
N ASP A 188 -13.49 14.98 -7.83
CA ASP A 188 -13.88 15.40 -9.17
C ASP A 188 -12.69 15.60 -10.10
N ARG A 189 -11.58 16.14 -9.58
CA ARG A 189 -10.32 16.18 -10.35
C ARG A 189 -9.80 14.79 -10.65
N LEU A 190 -9.85 13.87 -9.67
CA LEU A 190 -9.47 12.47 -9.86
C LEU A 190 -10.35 11.80 -10.92
N LYS A 191 -11.68 11.96 -10.87
CA LYS A 191 -12.62 11.44 -11.88
C LYS A 191 -12.30 11.97 -13.28
N LYS A 192 -12.04 13.27 -13.42
CA LYS A 192 -11.64 13.89 -14.72
C LYS A 192 -10.35 13.26 -15.26
N LEU A 193 -9.35 13.02 -14.41
CA LEU A 193 -8.10 12.37 -14.83
C LEU A 193 -8.33 10.91 -15.24
N LEU A 194 -9.14 10.17 -14.50
CA LEU A 194 -9.50 8.78 -14.82
C LEU A 194 -10.27 8.70 -16.15
N ALA A 195 -11.29 9.54 -16.35
CA ALA A 195 -12.05 9.60 -17.61
C ALA A 195 -11.19 9.96 -18.82
N ARG A 196 -10.15 10.77 -18.61
CA ARG A 196 -9.18 11.11 -19.66
C ARG A 196 -8.31 9.92 -20.06
N ASP A 197 -7.89 9.10 -19.10
CA ASP A 197 -6.92 8.03 -19.32
C ASP A 197 -7.58 6.66 -19.58
N ILE A 198 -8.77 6.40 -19.04
CA ILE A 198 -9.54 5.17 -19.22
C ILE A 198 -10.62 5.40 -20.27
N LYS A 199 -10.67 4.53 -21.30
CA LYS A 199 -11.70 4.62 -22.34
C LYS A 199 -12.94 3.76 -22.03
N ASN A 200 -12.82 2.79 -21.15
CA ASN A 200 -13.90 1.85 -20.82
C ASN A 200 -14.86 2.45 -19.79
N GLU A 201 -16.08 2.72 -20.19
CA GLU A 201 -17.11 3.33 -19.33
C GLU A 201 -17.56 2.41 -18.19
N ALA A 202 -17.65 1.10 -18.42
CA ALA A 202 -18.05 0.16 -17.37
C ALA A 202 -17.05 0.17 -16.20
N ILE A 203 -15.75 0.22 -16.49
CA ILE A 203 -14.72 0.38 -15.46
C ILE A 203 -14.90 1.71 -14.71
N LEU A 204 -15.13 2.82 -15.41
CA LEU A 204 -15.33 4.13 -14.80
C LEU A 204 -16.56 4.16 -13.89
N LYS A 205 -17.67 3.56 -14.32
CA LYS A 205 -18.89 3.44 -13.51
C LYS A 205 -18.62 2.72 -12.19
N VAL A 206 -17.92 1.57 -12.23
CA VAL A 206 -17.54 0.84 -11.01
C VAL A 206 -16.65 1.69 -10.10
N ILE A 207 -15.63 2.36 -10.65
CA ILE A 207 -14.76 3.26 -9.88
C ILE A 207 -15.58 4.37 -9.20
N TYR A 208 -16.49 5.00 -9.93
CA TYR A 208 -17.28 6.11 -9.41
C TYR A 208 -18.23 5.66 -8.30
N ARG A 209 -18.83 4.47 -8.43
CA ARG A 209 -19.62 3.86 -7.35
C ARG A 209 -18.78 3.64 -6.09
N LEU A 210 -17.57 3.08 -6.22
CA LEU A 210 -16.65 2.90 -5.10
C LEU A 210 -16.25 4.23 -4.46
N LEU A 211 -15.88 5.24 -5.26
CA LEU A 211 -15.53 6.58 -4.76
C LEU A 211 -16.71 7.26 -4.05
N GLY A 212 -17.94 6.97 -4.45
CA GLY A 212 -19.17 7.48 -3.81
C GLY A 212 -19.42 6.94 -2.40
N THR A 213 -18.74 5.85 -2.01
CA THR A 213 -18.87 5.27 -0.66
C THR A 213 -18.00 5.98 0.39
N TYR A 214 -17.04 6.80 -0.02
CA TYR A 214 -16.14 7.55 0.88
C TYR A 214 -16.76 8.90 1.26
N GLU A 215 -16.50 9.36 2.48
CA GLU A 215 -16.97 10.67 2.95
C GLU A 215 -16.19 11.80 2.26
N GLU A 216 -14.85 11.73 2.31
CA GLU A 216 -13.96 12.72 1.76
C GLU A 216 -12.87 12.04 0.90
N GLY A 217 -12.38 12.73 -0.11
CA GLY A 217 -11.23 12.36 -0.91
C GLY A 217 -11.08 10.86 -1.15
N LEU A 218 -9.96 10.31 -0.75
CA LEU A 218 -9.67 8.87 -0.73
C LEU A 218 -9.61 8.33 0.72
N CYS A 219 -9.98 7.08 0.89
CA CYS A 219 -10.04 6.41 2.19
C CYS A 219 -8.72 5.70 2.53
N ILE A 220 -8.16 5.96 3.72
CA ILE A 220 -7.06 5.15 4.25
C ILE A 220 -7.62 3.77 4.64
N GLY A 221 -7.11 2.71 4.03
CA GLY A 221 -7.52 1.33 4.30
C GLY A 221 -8.12 0.60 3.10
N SER A 222 -8.61 1.30 2.07
CA SER A 222 -9.07 0.69 0.82
C SER A 222 -7.89 0.32 -0.09
N TYR A 223 -8.00 -0.83 -0.75
CA TYR A 223 -7.02 -1.29 -1.73
C TYR A 223 -7.03 -0.41 -2.98
N LEU A 224 -8.21 0.00 -3.44
CA LEU A 224 -8.37 0.93 -4.56
C LEU A 224 -7.67 2.26 -4.29
N CYS A 225 -7.91 2.84 -3.12
CA CYS A 225 -7.39 4.17 -2.76
C CYS A 225 -5.87 4.22 -2.77
N GLN A 226 -5.18 3.15 -2.38
CA GLN A 226 -3.72 3.09 -2.38
C GLN A 226 -3.14 3.22 -3.80
N TYR A 227 -3.78 2.59 -4.79
CA TYR A 227 -3.35 2.70 -6.19
C TYR A 227 -3.76 4.03 -6.82
N LEU A 228 -4.99 4.49 -6.54
CA LEU A 228 -5.45 5.79 -7.05
C LEU A 228 -4.65 6.96 -6.49
N ALA A 229 -4.19 6.88 -5.24
CA ALA A 229 -3.29 7.87 -4.67
C ALA A 229 -1.94 7.90 -5.43
N ASN A 230 -1.31 6.76 -5.67
CA ASN A 230 -0.10 6.70 -6.51
C ASN A 230 -0.35 7.20 -7.93
N TYR A 231 -1.46 6.82 -8.54
CA TYR A 231 -1.87 7.32 -9.87
C TYR A 231 -2.05 8.83 -9.87
N TYR A 232 -2.70 9.41 -8.86
CA TYR A 232 -2.90 10.85 -8.77
C TYR A 232 -1.57 11.61 -8.71
N LEU A 233 -0.61 11.14 -7.92
CA LEU A 233 0.73 11.73 -7.86
C LEU A 233 1.61 11.42 -9.07
N SER A 234 1.24 10.47 -9.93
CA SER A 234 2.01 10.23 -11.15
C SER A 234 2.03 11.45 -12.08
N TYR A 235 1.01 12.30 -12.01
CA TYR A 235 1.01 13.58 -12.75
C TYR A 235 2.07 14.55 -12.24
N ALA A 236 2.27 14.62 -10.94
CA ALA A 236 3.37 15.39 -10.33
C ALA A 236 4.74 14.80 -10.68
N TRP A 237 4.84 13.46 -10.71
CA TRP A 237 6.05 12.76 -11.14
C TRP A 237 6.45 13.16 -12.55
N HIS A 238 5.52 13.05 -13.51
CA HIS A 238 5.76 13.40 -14.92
C HIS A 238 5.91 14.91 -15.15
N TYR A 239 5.24 15.74 -14.35
CA TYR A 239 5.44 17.18 -14.39
C TYR A 239 6.89 17.55 -14.11
N ILE A 240 7.53 16.94 -13.12
CA ILE A 240 8.95 17.17 -12.83
C ILE A 240 9.80 16.80 -14.05
N ASP A 241 9.57 15.62 -14.65
CA ASP A 241 10.34 15.18 -15.82
C ASP A 241 10.17 16.10 -17.02
N ASN A 242 8.96 16.60 -17.25
CA ASN A 242 8.62 17.31 -18.47
C ASN A 242 8.82 18.83 -18.38
N HIS A 243 8.76 19.42 -17.17
CA HIS A 243 8.74 20.87 -16.99
C HIS A 243 9.84 21.42 -16.09
N CYS A 244 10.41 20.63 -15.18
CA CYS A 244 11.46 21.12 -14.29
C CYS A 244 12.85 20.99 -14.94
N TYR A 245 13.11 21.81 -15.96
CA TYR A 245 14.41 21.90 -16.64
C TYR A 245 14.81 23.35 -16.90
N THR A 246 16.09 23.57 -17.18
CA THR A 246 16.65 24.81 -17.72
C THR A 246 17.24 24.55 -19.10
N LEU A 247 17.27 25.57 -19.94
CA LEU A 247 17.99 25.52 -21.20
C LEU A 247 19.35 26.23 -21.02
N ARG A 248 20.43 25.55 -21.38
CA ARG A 248 21.78 26.12 -21.48
C ARG A 248 22.38 25.75 -22.82
N ARG A 249 22.72 26.75 -23.62
CA ARG A 249 23.23 26.55 -24.98
C ARG A 249 22.32 25.60 -25.81
N ARG A 250 21.00 25.83 -25.75
CA ARG A 250 19.94 24.99 -26.37
C ARG A 250 19.83 23.54 -25.83
N LYS A 251 20.68 23.13 -24.88
CA LYS A 251 20.58 21.80 -24.25
C LYS A 251 19.68 21.86 -23.02
N ARG A 252 18.79 20.87 -22.93
CA ARG A 252 17.93 20.68 -21.76
C ARG A 252 18.72 20.10 -20.61
N ILE A 253 18.71 20.78 -19.46
CA ILE A 253 19.32 20.35 -18.20
C ILE A 253 18.23 20.20 -17.16
N ASN A 254 17.98 18.98 -16.69
CA ASN A 254 16.97 18.72 -15.67
C ASN A 254 17.40 19.38 -14.33
N MET A 255 16.45 20.07 -13.69
CA MET A 255 16.69 20.69 -12.36
C MET A 255 16.77 19.64 -11.26
N ILE A 256 16.08 18.52 -11.42
CA ILE A 256 16.02 17.40 -10.46
C ILE A 256 16.79 16.22 -11.06
N SER A 257 17.81 15.78 -10.36
CA SER A 257 18.68 14.67 -10.76
C SER A 257 18.10 13.31 -10.36
N LYS A 258 17.55 13.20 -9.15
CA LYS A 258 16.89 12.00 -8.63
C LYS A 258 15.66 12.41 -7.85
N LYS A 259 14.63 11.56 -7.86
CA LYS A 259 13.40 11.77 -7.10
C LYS A 259 12.80 10.45 -6.65
N LEU A 260 12.16 10.45 -5.50
CA LEU A 260 11.40 9.31 -4.98
C LEU A 260 10.17 9.81 -4.25
N PHE A 261 9.03 9.19 -4.54
CA PHE A 261 7.76 9.44 -3.86
C PHE A 261 7.40 8.19 -3.07
N TYR A 262 7.24 8.31 -1.77
CA TYR A 262 6.76 7.24 -0.90
C TYR A 262 5.39 7.64 -0.37
N MET A 263 4.35 7.46 -1.19
CA MET A 263 3.04 8.08 -1.03
C MET A 263 3.17 9.61 -0.93
N ASP A 264 2.76 10.16 0.21
CA ASP A 264 2.79 11.57 0.58
C ASP A 264 4.19 12.13 0.86
N ASP A 265 5.15 11.26 1.22
CA ASP A 265 6.56 11.63 1.45
C ASP A 265 7.33 11.74 0.13
N ILE A 266 7.72 12.93 -0.29
CA ILE A 266 8.46 13.22 -1.53
C ILE A 266 9.88 13.64 -1.19
N ILE A 267 10.87 13.07 -1.86
CA ILE A 267 12.26 13.54 -1.81
C ILE A 267 12.77 13.83 -3.21
N LEU A 268 13.37 15.02 -3.37
CA LEU A 268 13.95 15.52 -4.62
C LEU A 268 15.41 15.82 -4.40
N PHE A 269 16.27 15.39 -5.31
CA PHE A 269 17.70 15.68 -5.30
C PHE A 269 18.11 16.56 -6.48
N SER A 270 19.10 17.41 -6.26
CA SER A 270 19.68 18.23 -7.30
C SER A 270 21.17 18.50 -7.02
N TRP A 271 21.93 18.67 -8.07
CA TRP A 271 23.31 19.12 -8.02
C TRP A 271 23.43 20.63 -7.69
N ASN A 272 22.35 21.39 -7.84
CA ASN A 272 22.32 22.85 -7.65
C ASN A 272 21.14 23.27 -6.77
N LEU A 273 21.40 24.03 -5.72
CA LEU A 273 20.38 24.48 -4.76
C LEU A 273 19.35 25.44 -5.40
N LYS A 274 19.79 26.34 -6.28
CA LYS A 274 18.91 27.29 -6.99
C LYS A 274 17.90 26.53 -7.86
N ASN A 275 18.38 25.53 -8.59
CA ASN A 275 17.52 24.65 -9.40
C ASN A 275 16.53 23.86 -8.54
N LEU A 276 16.99 23.32 -7.41
CA LEU A 276 16.11 22.59 -6.46
C LEU A 276 14.99 23.47 -5.93
N LYS A 277 15.32 24.71 -5.50
CA LYS A 277 14.34 25.70 -5.04
C LYS A 277 13.33 26.05 -6.13
N LYS A 278 13.78 26.30 -7.35
CA LYS A 278 12.93 26.60 -8.50
C LYS A 278 12.00 25.43 -8.84
N ALA A 279 12.54 24.22 -8.96
CA ALA A 279 11.76 23.01 -9.26
C ALA A 279 10.71 22.71 -8.16
N ARG A 280 11.07 22.87 -6.90
CA ARG A 280 10.13 22.72 -5.77
C ARG A 280 9.00 23.74 -5.85
N LYS A 281 9.28 25.01 -6.14
CA LYS A 281 8.26 26.07 -6.34
C LYS A 281 7.34 25.74 -7.52
N MET A 282 7.89 25.32 -8.66
CA MET A 282 7.12 24.89 -9.82
C MET A 282 6.21 23.69 -9.49
N LEU A 283 6.74 22.69 -8.79
CA LEU A 283 5.96 21.53 -8.34
C LEU A 283 4.85 21.93 -7.37
N HIS A 284 5.12 22.81 -6.41
CA HIS A 284 4.11 23.31 -5.48
C HIS A 284 2.94 24.00 -6.20
N ASN A 285 3.25 24.88 -7.15
CA ASN A 285 2.25 25.56 -7.95
C ASN A 285 1.42 24.57 -8.81
N PHE A 286 2.06 23.55 -9.36
CA PHE A 286 1.38 22.49 -10.08
C PHE A 286 0.44 21.69 -9.19
N LEU A 287 0.89 21.30 -7.98
CA LEU A 287 0.09 20.58 -7.00
C LEU A 287 -1.16 21.38 -6.60
N LEU A 288 -1.00 22.67 -6.28
CA LEU A 288 -2.12 23.55 -5.95
C LEU A 288 -3.08 23.77 -7.12
N GLY A 289 -2.56 24.25 -8.24
CA GLY A 289 -3.38 24.66 -9.37
C GLY A 289 -4.03 23.49 -10.10
N LYS A 290 -3.26 22.45 -10.44
CA LYS A 290 -3.74 21.31 -11.26
C LYS A 290 -4.29 20.16 -10.44
N LEU A 291 -3.69 19.86 -9.30
CA LEU A 291 -4.12 18.73 -8.48
C LEU A 291 -4.95 19.12 -7.24
N GLY A 292 -4.94 20.39 -6.81
CA GLY A 292 -5.70 20.85 -5.64
C GLY A 292 -5.21 20.27 -4.32
N ILE A 293 -3.93 19.94 -4.24
CA ILE A 293 -3.26 19.46 -3.03
C ILE A 293 -2.03 20.33 -2.75
N ARG A 294 -1.57 20.36 -1.51
CA ARG A 294 -0.45 21.24 -1.11
C ARG A 294 0.57 20.52 -0.25
N PHE A 295 1.77 21.04 -0.22
CA PHE A 295 2.76 20.62 0.77
C PHE A 295 2.35 21.07 2.17
N LYS A 296 2.78 20.31 3.16
CA LYS A 296 2.46 20.54 4.57
C LYS A 296 3.27 21.68 5.17
N SER A 297 4.55 21.77 4.83
CA SER A 297 5.50 22.74 5.36
C SER A 297 6.19 23.52 4.25
N GLU A 298 6.73 24.67 4.59
CA GLU A 298 7.58 25.44 3.70
C GLU A 298 9.05 25.14 3.97
N ASN A 299 9.83 25.00 2.87
CA ASN A 299 11.28 25.12 2.83
C ASN A 299 12.15 24.16 3.66
N ASN A 300 12.09 22.85 3.36
CA ASN A 300 13.04 21.87 3.94
C ASN A 300 14.16 21.51 2.95
N TYR A 301 15.16 22.42 2.81
CA TYR A 301 16.34 22.18 1.96
C TYR A 301 17.54 21.75 2.81
N HIS A 302 18.25 20.74 2.34
CA HIS A 302 19.36 20.10 3.03
C HIS A 302 20.54 19.86 2.08
N ARG A 303 21.74 19.74 2.65
CA ARG A 303 22.90 19.21 1.93
C ARG A 303 22.83 17.70 1.88
N GLY A 304 23.29 17.09 0.80
CA GLY A 304 23.32 15.63 0.63
C GLY A 304 24.25 14.88 1.60
N SER A 305 25.13 15.63 2.33
CA SER A 305 25.90 15.09 3.45
C SER A 305 25.10 14.94 4.74
N GLU A 306 23.96 15.64 4.85
CA GLU A 306 23.08 15.53 6.01
C GLU A 306 22.29 14.22 6.02
N THR A 307 21.87 13.81 7.22
CA THR A 307 21.11 12.57 7.41
C THR A 307 19.69 12.68 6.84
N ILE A 308 19.34 11.79 5.92
CA ILE A 308 17.99 11.67 5.37
C ILE A 308 17.14 10.78 6.30
N ASP A 309 16.14 11.37 6.95
CA ASP A 309 15.19 10.64 7.79
C ASP A 309 13.92 10.28 7.00
N MET A 310 13.87 9.08 6.42
CA MET A 310 12.75 8.61 5.59
C MET A 310 12.47 7.11 5.77
N MET A 311 11.21 6.70 5.61
CA MET A 311 10.80 5.29 5.65
C MET A 311 11.24 4.53 6.92
N GLY A 312 11.40 5.24 8.06
CA GLY A 312 11.77 4.64 9.35
C GLY A 312 13.26 4.41 9.55
N TYR A 313 14.10 4.87 8.63
CA TYR A 313 15.56 4.84 8.69
C TYR A 313 16.15 6.25 8.70
N LYS A 314 17.37 6.36 9.20
CA LYS A 314 18.28 7.48 9.03
C LYS A 314 19.38 7.04 8.09
N ILE A 315 19.44 7.64 6.91
CA ILE A 315 20.29 7.24 5.80
C ILE A 315 21.35 8.31 5.63
N THR A 316 22.63 7.92 5.66
CA THR A 316 23.79 8.77 5.37
C THR A 316 24.57 8.22 4.18
N ARG A 317 25.54 8.94 3.70
CA ARG A 317 26.44 8.48 2.61
C ARG A 317 27.21 7.22 2.98
N THR A 318 27.56 7.06 4.26
CA THR A 318 28.41 5.94 4.73
C THR A 318 27.59 4.80 5.31
N TYR A 319 26.56 5.09 6.11
CA TYR A 319 25.78 4.07 6.82
C TYR A 319 24.30 4.41 6.88
N THR A 320 23.50 3.39 7.24
CA THR A 320 22.05 3.51 7.46
C THR A 320 21.69 2.93 8.82
N THR A 321 21.04 3.72 9.65
CA THR A 321 20.56 3.30 10.97
C THR A 321 19.04 3.30 11.03
N ILE A 322 18.51 2.57 12.01
CA ILE A 322 17.08 2.57 12.30
C ILE A 322 16.71 3.86 13.05
N ARG A 323 15.63 4.53 12.67
CA ARG A 323 15.11 5.70 13.39
C ARG A 323 14.98 5.40 14.89
N LYS A 324 15.49 6.31 15.77
CA LYS A 324 15.57 6.14 17.24
C LYS A 324 14.28 5.56 17.87
N ARG A 325 13.11 6.06 17.44
CA ARG A 325 11.80 5.57 17.92
C ARG A 325 11.53 4.09 17.57
N ASN A 326 11.82 3.69 16.34
CA ASN A 326 11.67 2.31 15.91
C ASN A 326 12.68 1.40 16.63
N TRP A 327 13.92 1.88 16.78
CA TRP A 327 14.95 1.17 17.51
C TRP A 327 14.56 0.95 18.98
N LYS A 328 14.06 1.95 19.70
CA LYS A 328 13.60 1.79 21.10
C LYS A 328 12.57 0.66 21.24
N ARG A 329 11.66 0.51 20.27
CA ARG A 329 10.64 -0.56 20.27
C ARG A 329 11.22 -1.94 19.99
N ILE A 330 12.18 -2.03 19.08
CA ILE A 330 12.91 -3.28 18.79
C ILE A 330 13.70 -3.69 20.01
N ARG A 331 14.49 -2.77 20.58
CA ARG A 331 15.32 -2.99 21.77
C ARG A 331 14.50 -3.54 22.94
N ARG A 332 13.34 -2.91 23.26
CA ARG A 332 12.46 -3.38 24.35
C ARG A 332 12.06 -4.85 24.20
N LEU A 333 11.74 -5.29 23.00
CA LEU A 333 11.41 -6.70 22.75
C LEU A 333 12.65 -7.60 22.89
N LEU A 334 13.77 -7.19 22.33
CA LEU A 334 15.01 -7.97 22.37
C LEU A 334 15.50 -8.15 23.79
N VAL A 335 15.53 -7.08 24.60
CA VAL A 335 15.92 -7.15 26.03
C VAL A 335 14.98 -8.07 26.80
N ARG A 336 13.65 -7.90 26.61
CA ARG A 336 12.64 -8.69 27.34
C ARG A 336 12.72 -10.19 27.06
N TYR A 337 13.07 -10.58 25.84
CA TYR A 337 13.07 -11.98 25.39
C TYR A 337 14.46 -12.53 25.06
N LYS A 338 15.54 -11.85 25.50
CA LYS A 338 16.92 -12.30 25.35
C LYS A 338 17.16 -13.64 26.04
N ASN A 339 16.64 -13.82 27.25
CA ASN A 339 16.78 -15.02 28.06
C ASN A 339 15.63 -16.00 27.82
N LYS A 340 15.91 -17.33 27.99
CA LYS A 340 14.91 -18.39 27.82
C LYS A 340 13.80 -18.39 28.89
N ALA A 341 14.03 -17.73 30.02
CA ALA A 341 13.12 -17.72 31.19
C ALA A 341 11.70 -17.18 30.90
N ARG A 342 11.50 -16.40 29.86
CA ARG A 342 10.17 -15.88 29.50
C ARG A 342 9.55 -16.65 28.34
N THR A 343 8.34 -17.17 28.59
CA THR A 343 7.54 -17.80 27.52
C THR A 343 7.18 -16.77 26.43
N MET A 344 7.34 -17.18 25.19
CA MET A 344 7.08 -16.33 24.02
C MET A 344 5.79 -16.80 23.34
N CYS A 345 4.72 -16.01 23.44
CA CYS A 345 3.50 -16.31 22.70
C CYS A 345 3.63 -15.90 21.21
N ARG A 346 2.76 -16.46 20.36
CA ARG A 346 2.73 -16.22 18.90
C ARG A 346 2.71 -14.75 18.51
N ASN A 347 1.93 -13.92 19.21
CA ASN A 347 1.87 -12.48 18.94
C ASN A 347 3.22 -11.78 19.12
N VAL A 348 3.97 -12.17 20.15
CA VAL A 348 5.32 -11.63 20.42
C VAL A 348 6.30 -12.16 19.40
N ALA A 349 6.27 -13.45 19.10
CA ALA A 349 7.10 -14.07 18.07
C ALA A 349 6.92 -13.40 16.71
N SER A 350 5.68 -13.18 16.28
CA SER A 350 5.35 -12.45 15.04
C SER A 350 5.87 -11.02 15.04
N LYS A 351 5.80 -10.29 16.17
CA LYS A 351 6.36 -8.94 16.31
C LYS A 351 7.88 -8.93 16.19
N ILE A 352 8.57 -9.91 16.78
CA ILE A 352 10.04 -10.03 16.70
C ILE A 352 10.46 -10.30 15.26
N ILE A 353 9.83 -11.26 14.60
CA ILE A 353 10.12 -11.61 13.19
C ILE A 353 9.90 -10.41 12.27
N SER A 354 8.75 -9.73 12.40
CA SER A 354 8.42 -8.56 11.59
C SER A 354 9.42 -7.42 11.77
N ARG A 355 9.83 -7.13 13.02
CA ARG A 355 10.76 -6.03 13.32
C ARG A 355 12.20 -6.34 12.97
N ASN A 356 12.59 -7.62 12.94
CA ASN A 356 13.92 -8.03 12.49
C ASN A 356 14.19 -7.60 11.03
N GLY A 357 13.16 -7.45 10.21
CA GLY A 357 13.29 -6.92 8.85
C GLY A 357 13.95 -5.54 8.82
N MET A 358 13.69 -4.67 9.79
CA MET A 358 14.35 -3.35 9.87
C MET A 358 15.83 -3.48 10.25
N VAL A 359 16.17 -4.37 11.19
CA VAL A 359 17.56 -4.62 11.61
C VAL A 359 18.38 -5.20 10.45
N LYS A 360 17.83 -6.20 9.77
CA LYS A 360 18.49 -6.84 8.60
C LYS A 360 18.79 -5.85 7.46
N ASN A 361 17.97 -4.81 7.33
CA ASN A 361 18.10 -3.80 6.28
C ASN A 361 18.71 -2.48 6.79
N SER A 362 19.59 -2.54 7.78
CA SER A 362 20.35 -1.41 8.33
C SER A 362 21.75 -1.88 8.71
N ASP A 363 22.70 -0.95 8.83
CA ASP A 363 24.08 -1.24 9.22
C ASP A 363 24.16 -1.43 10.76
N SER A 364 23.40 -2.43 11.26
CA SER A 364 23.22 -2.68 12.71
C SER A 364 23.94 -3.95 13.16
N VAL A 365 25.12 -4.27 12.60
CA VAL A 365 25.88 -5.50 12.90
C VAL A 365 26.25 -5.59 14.38
N MET A 366 26.81 -4.55 14.95
CA MET A 366 27.19 -4.50 16.39
C MET A 366 25.97 -4.68 17.30
N ILE A 367 24.84 -4.07 16.94
CA ILE A 367 23.58 -4.24 17.65
C ILE A 367 23.10 -5.70 17.58
N SER A 368 23.22 -6.33 16.42
CA SER A 368 22.83 -7.73 16.21
C SER A 368 23.60 -8.67 17.13
N ARG A 369 24.91 -8.43 17.30
CA ARG A 369 25.78 -9.19 18.22
C ARG A 369 25.43 -8.91 19.68
N LYS A 370 25.37 -7.64 20.12
CA LYS A 370 25.08 -7.22 21.50
C LYS A 370 23.78 -7.80 22.07
N TYR A 371 22.72 -7.89 21.26
CA TYR A 371 21.39 -8.36 21.67
C TYR A 371 21.12 -9.81 21.28
N ASN A 372 22.10 -10.55 20.73
CA ASN A 372 21.96 -11.91 20.27
C ASN A 372 20.66 -12.13 19.45
N ILE A 373 20.46 -11.27 18.45
CA ILE A 373 19.23 -11.20 17.65
C ILE A 373 18.95 -12.54 16.96
N LYS A 374 20.00 -13.21 16.45
CA LYS A 374 19.89 -14.50 15.77
C LYS A 374 19.19 -15.55 16.65
N ARG A 375 19.61 -15.67 17.92
CA ARG A 375 19.02 -16.62 18.89
C ARG A 375 17.56 -16.30 19.17
N THR A 376 17.24 -15.01 19.48
CA THR A 376 15.88 -14.58 19.77
C THR A 376 14.96 -14.77 18.55
N LEU A 377 15.47 -14.54 17.33
CA LEU A 377 14.73 -14.74 16.08
C LEU A 377 14.44 -16.21 15.80
N ASN A 378 15.44 -17.12 16.02
CA ASN A 378 15.24 -18.56 15.82
C ASN A 378 14.17 -19.08 16.77
N ARG A 379 14.23 -18.71 18.03
CA ARG A 379 13.21 -19.05 19.02
C ARG A 379 11.80 -18.51 18.62
N ALA A 380 11.72 -17.29 18.11
CA ALA A 380 10.45 -16.75 17.61
C ALA A 380 9.91 -17.54 16.41
N LYS A 381 10.78 -18.02 15.52
CA LYS A 381 10.38 -18.87 14.38
C LYS A 381 9.89 -20.24 14.84
N GLU A 382 10.53 -20.83 15.86
CA GLU A 382 10.11 -22.11 16.46
C GLU A 382 8.72 -22.01 17.04
N VAL A 383 8.42 -20.97 17.84
CA VAL A 383 7.08 -20.72 18.39
C VAL A 383 6.02 -20.68 17.28
N ILE A 384 6.30 -19.97 16.17
CA ILE A 384 5.36 -19.92 15.04
C ILE A 384 5.20 -21.29 14.38
N ARG A 385 6.28 -22.09 14.29
CA ARG A 385 6.26 -23.42 13.66
C ARG A 385 5.53 -24.44 14.52
N CYS A 386 5.78 -24.47 15.83
CA CYS A 386 5.13 -25.41 16.75
C CYS A 386 3.62 -25.19 16.82
N GLU A 387 3.15 -23.95 16.94
CA GLU A 387 1.71 -23.68 16.90
C GLU A 387 1.07 -23.97 15.54
N ALA A 388 1.84 -23.87 14.43
CA ALA A 388 1.33 -24.26 13.12
C ALA A 388 1.14 -25.79 13.01
N LYS A 389 1.95 -26.60 13.69
CA LYS A 389 1.80 -28.07 13.75
C LYS A 389 0.64 -28.50 14.64
N VAL A 390 0.41 -27.83 15.78
CA VAL A 390 -0.72 -28.11 16.70
C VAL A 390 -2.08 -27.81 16.05
N ILE A 391 -2.11 -26.95 15.06
CA ILE A 391 -3.34 -26.58 14.31
C ILE A 391 -3.63 -27.53 13.14
N LEU A 392 -2.68 -28.38 12.78
CA LEU A 392 -2.85 -29.48 11.82
C LEU A 392 -2.78 -30.80 12.60
N PRO A 393 -3.91 -31.42 12.98
CA PRO A 393 -3.85 -32.81 13.43
C PRO A 393 -3.32 -33.65 12.27
N VAL A 394 -2.32 -34.44 12.59
CA VAL A 394 -1.80 -35.49 11.70
C VAL A 394 -2.93 -36.49 11.46
N SER A 395 -3.34 -36.65 10.24
CA SER A 395 -4.03 -37.84 9.72
C SER A 395 -3.80 -37.88 8.22
#